data_c878ae57d6452b2008ab856eb4c171d6
#
_entry.id   c878ae57d6452b2008ab856eb4c171d6
#
_cell.length_a   1.000
_cell.length_b   1.000
_cell.length_c   1.000
_cell.angle_alpha   90.00
_cell.angle_beta   90.00
_cell.angle_gamma   90.00
#
_symmetry.space_group_name_H-M   'P 1'
#
loop_
_entity.id
_entity.type
_entity.pdbx_description
1 polymer ?
#
loop_
_entity_poly.entity_id
_entity_poly.type
_entity_poly.pdbx_seq_one_letter_code
_entity_poly.pdbx_strand_id
1 'polypeptide(L)'
;RDRSLIDHGISVTDRISTFQADFDPVVCPKQVKMVLSNLYENKKIASTTHSIYAYRVYCENKQTFLQDCEDDGERAAGGHLLHLMEILNVRNIMVVVSRWYGGIL
;
A
#
# COMPACT_ATOMS: atom_id res chain seq x y z
N ARG A 1 1.63 -12.77 23.93
CA ARG A 1 1.71 -12.38 24.01
C ARG A 1 1.97 -11.83 24.30
N ASP A 2 1.82 -11.80 24.64
CA ASP A 2 1.95 -11.33 25.10
C ASP A 2 1.92 -10.73 25.56
N ARG A 3 1.99 -10.89 26.04
CA ARG A 3 1.85 -10.42 26.56
C ARG A 3 2.28 -9.73 26.97
N SER A 4 2.58 -9.86 27.20
CA SER A 4 2.70 -9.24 27.55
C SER A 4 2.74 -8.37 27.61
N LEU A 5 2.49 -8.47 27.47
CA LEU A 5 2.25 -7.78 27.33
C LEU A 5 1.88 -6.92 27.54
N ILE A 6 1.74 -6.93 27.78
CA ILE A 6 1.19 -6.35 27.92
C ILE A 6 1.11 -5.45 28.53
N ASP A 7 1.30 -5.31 28.94
CA ASP A 7 1.05 -4.57 29.32
C ASP A 7 1.19 -3.60 29.61
N HIS A 8 1.30 -3.34 29.51
CA HIS A 8 1.17 -2.49 29.38
C HIS A 8 0.80 -1.62 29.14
N GLY A 9 0.53 -1.64 28.94
CA GLY A 9 0.14 -1.26 28.34
C GLY A 9 -0.35 -0.58 27.89
N ILE A 10 -0.72 -0.76 28.00
CA ILE A 10 -1.10 -0.15 27.34
C ILE A 10 -1.35 0.24 26.33
N SER A 11 -1.19 0.72 26.38
CA SER A 11 -1.29 1.39 25.10
C SER A 11 -0.84 0.53 23.95
N VAL A 12 -0.20 -0.50 24.22
CA VAL A 12 0.16 -1.43 23.16
C VAL A 12 -1.08 -1.91 22.42
N THR A 13 -2.14 -2.11 23.14
CA THR A 13 -3.37 -2.53 22.50
C THR A 13 -3.92 -1.47 21.56
N ASP A 14 -3.58 -0.23 21.83
CA ASP A 14 -4.05 0.84 20.97
C ASP A 14 -3.40 0.81 19.62
N ARG A 15 -2.42 -0.01 19.47
CA ARG A 15 -1.68 -0.10 18.22
C ARG A 15 -2.17 -1.17 17.29
N ILE A 16 -3.34 -1.71 17.58
CA ILE A 16 -3.94 -2.64 16.66
C ILE A 16 -4.12 -1.94 15.33
N SER A 17 -3.65 -2.59 14.29
CA SER A 17 -3.77 -2.07 12.94
C SER A 17 -4.46 -3.08 12.06
N THR A 18 -5.27 -2.57 11.17
CA THR A 18 -5.92 -3.39 10.16
C THR A 18 -5.32 -3.00 8.82
N PHE A 19 -4.98 -3.98 8.01
CA PHE A 19 -4.40 -3.77 6.69
C PHE A 19 -5.29 -4.36 5.63
N GLN A 20 -5.30 -3.71 4.47
CA GLN A 20 -5.94 -4.26 3.30
C GLN A 20 -5.04 -3.98 2.11
N ALA A 21 -4.79 -5.00 1.30
CA ALA A 21 -4.01 -4.85 0.09
C ALA A 21 -4.93 -5.02 -1.11
N ASP A 22 -4.79 -4.13 -2.06
CA ASP A 22 -5.53 -4.18 -3.32
C ASP A 22 -4.52 -4.29 -4.45
N PHE A 23 -4.77 -5.21 -5.38
CA PHE A 23 -3.90 -5.46 -6.51
C PHE A 23 -4.69 -5.18 -7.78
N ASP A 24 -4.17 -4.29 -8.61
CA ASP A 24 -4.85 -3.90 -9.83
C ASP A 24 -3.91 -3.93 -11.02
N PRO A 25 -4.34 -4.47 -12.16
CA PRO A 25 -3.51 -4.41 -13.36
C PRO A 25 -3.47 -2.98 -13.87
N VAL A 26 -2.29 -2.52 -14.23
CA VAL A 26 -2.10 -1.21 -14.85
C VAL A 26 -1.08 -1.37 -15.97
N VAL A 27 -1.37 -0.76 -17.11
CA VAL A 27 -0.47 -0.84 -18.27
C VAL A 27 0.10 0.50 -18.66
N CYS A 28 -0.30 1.56 -17.98
CA CYS A 28 0.27 2.89 -18.18
C CYS A 28 0.06 3.71 -16.91
N PRO A 29 0.90 4.74 -16.69
CA PRO A 29 0.79 5.54 -15.46
C PRO A 29 -0.54 6.24 -15.29
N LYS A 30 -1.23 6.54 -16.39
CA LYS A 30 -2.54 7.16 -16.32
C LYS A 30 -3.53 6.32 -15.52
N GLN A 31 -3.43 5.01 -15.66
CA GLN A 31 -4.34 4.10 -14.97
C GLN A 31 -4.12 4.08 -13.47
N VAL A 32 -2.94 4.45 -13.01
CA VAL A 32 -2.65 4.54 -11.59
C VAL A 32 -3.60 5.52 -10.91
N LYS A 33 -3.82 6.68 -11.53
CA LYS A 33 -4.72 7.66 -10.96
C LYS A 33 -6.16 7.17 -10.97
N MET A 34 -6.53 6.42 -11.99
CA MET A 34 -7.87 5.85 -12.08
C MET A 34 -8.10 4.83 -10.98
N VAL A 35 -7.12 3.98 -10.72
CA VAL A 35 -7.22 2.99 -9.66
C VAL A 35 -7.39 3.70 -8.31
N LEU A 36 -6.59 4.72 -8.05
CA LEU A 36 -6.69 5.44 -6.79
C LEU A 36 -8.05 6.11 -6.63
N SER A 37 -8.55 6.73 -7.70
CA SER A 37 -9.87 7.36 -7.66
C SER A 37 -10.96 6.35 -7.33
N ASN A 38 -10.90 5.19 -7.98
CA ASN A 38 -11.90 4.16 -7.76
C ASN A 38 -11.85 3.63 -6.33
N LEU A 39 -10.65 3.44 -5.81
CA LEU A 39 -10.49 2.96 -4.44
C LEU A 39 -11.03 3.96 -3.44
N TYR A 40 -10.76 5.24 -3.65
CA TYR A 40 -11.19 6.26 -2.70
C TYR A 40 -12.69 6.56 -2.77
N GLU A 41 -13.38 6.03 -3.76
CA GLU A 41 -14.84 6.06 -3.73
C GLU A 41 -15.39 5.13 -2.65
N ASN A 42 -14.62 4.16 -2.22
CA ASN A 42 -15.00 3.30 -1.12
C ASN A 42 -14.74 4.06 0.18
N LYS A 43 -15.78 4.28 0.96
CA LYS A 43 -15.66 5.07 2.18
C LYS A 43 -14.71 4.45 3.18
N LYS A 44 -14.64 3.14 3.22
CA LYS A 44 -13.73 2.46 4.12
C LYS A 44 -12.28 2.80 3.75
N ILE A 45 -11.96 2.77 2.46
CA ILE A 45 -10.60 3.10 2.00
C ILE A 45 -10.32 4.58 2.25
N ALA A 46 -11.30 5.45 1.99
CA ALA A 46 -11.10 6.88 2.17
C ALA A 46 -10.85 7.26 3.63
N SER A 47 -11.24 6.40 4.56
CA SER A 47 -11.05 6.66 5.99
C SER A 47 -9.76 6.07 6.54
N THR A 48 -8.87 5.58 5.69
CA THR A 48 -7.62 4.98 6.17
C THR A 48 -6.76 6.00 6.89
N THR A 49 -5.99 5.51 7.85
CA THR A 49 -5.00 6.34 8.51
C THR A 49 -3.82 6.58 7.58
N HIS A 50 -3.38 5.54 6.90
CA HIS A 50 -2.29 5.61 5.94
C HIS A 50 -2.60 4.76 4.74
N SER A 51 -2.13 5.22 3.58
CA SER A 51 -2.28 4.48 2.35
C SER A 51 -0.98 4.62 1.57
N ILE A 52 -0.37 3.51 1.23
CA ILE A 52 0.84 3.51 0.41
C ILE A 52 0.56 2.74 -0.86
N TYR A 53 1.31 3.03 -1.90
CA TYR A 53 1.18 2.25 -3.13
C TYR A 53 2.51 2.19 -3.86
N ALA A 54 2.60 1.22 -4.74
CA ALA A 54 3.71 1.09 -5.66
C ALA A 54 3.18 0.45 -6.94
N TYR A 55 3.81 0.77 -8.06
CA TYR A 55 3.42 0.17 -9.32
C TYR A 55 4.64 -0.06 -10.20
N ARG A 56 4.53 -1.03 -11.08
CA ARG A 56 5.53 -1.30 -12.11
C ARG A 56 4.82 -1.55 -13.42
N VAL A 57 5.17 -0.76 -14.43
CA VAL A 57 4.64 -0.90 -15.78
C VAL A 57 5.81 -1.17 -16.71
N TYR A 58 5.74 -2.22 -17.48
CA TYR A 58 6.81 -2.53 -18.42
C TYR A 58 6.53 -1.85 -19.76
N CYS A 59 7.47 -1.03 -20.21
CA CYS A 59 7.39 -0.32 -21.48
C CYS A 59 8.13 -1.11 -22.52
N GLU A 60 7.40 -1.84 -23.34
CA GLU A 60 8.03 -2.72 -24.33
C GLU A 60 8.87 -1.95 -25.35
N ASN A 61 8.38 -0.79 -25.77
CA ASN A 61 9.10 0.02 -26.74
C ASN A 61 10.49 0.40 -26.27
N LYS A 62 10.62 0.71 -24.99
CA LYS A 62 11.88 1.16 -24.42
C LYS A 62 12.60 0.07 -23.66
N GLN A 63 11.96 -1.10 -23.52
CA GLN A 63 12.48 -2.23 -22.78
C GLN A 63 12.92 -1.82 -21.37
N THR A 64 12.08 -1.04 -20.72
CA THR A 64 12.36 -0.56 -19.38
C THR A 64 11.06 -0.48 -18.59
N PHE A 65 11.21 -0.33 -17.28
CA PHE A 65 10.06 -0.19 -16.39
C PHE A 65 9.81 1.27 -16.05
N LEU A 66 8.54 1.64 -16.03
CA LEU A 66 8.09 2.84 -15.35
C LEU A 66 7.57 2.39 -14.01
N GLN A 67 8.16 2.88 -12.94
CA GLN A 67 7.78 2.44 -11.61
C GLN A 67 7.91 3.58 -10.62
N ASP A 68 7.07 3.58 -9.62
CA ASP A 68 7.08 4.61 -8.60
C ASP A 68 6.31 4.12 -7.39
N CYS A 69 6.38 4.88 -6.32
CA CYS A 69 5.69 4.55 -5.09
C CYS A 69 5.36 5.81 -4.31
N GLU A 70 4.47 5.63 -3.33
CA GLU A 70 4.08 6.71 -2.43
C GLU A 70 4.08 6.18 -1.01
N ASP A 71 4.76 6.88 -0.10
CA ASP A 71 4.93 6.43 1.27
C ASP A 71 3.86 6.93 2.23
N ASP A 72 3.16 7.99 1.88
CA ASP A 72 2.13 8.60 2.72
C ASP A 72 2.62 8.83 4.15
N GLY A 73 3.85 9.30 4.30
CA GLY A 73 4.41 9.56 5.61
C GLY A 73 4.87 8.35 6.38
N GLU A 74 4.69 7.16 5.82
CA GLU A 74 5.16 5.91 6.44
C GLU A 74 6.59 5.67 5.97
N ARG A 75 7.53 5.93 6.78
CA ARG A 75 8.95 5.86 6.50
C ARG A 75 9.35 4.79 5.51
N ALA A 76 9.58 5.16 4.29
CA ALA A 76 10.06 4.28 3.23
C ALA A 76 9.21 3.05 2.97
N ALA A 77 7.98 3.02 3.47
CA ALA A 77 7.13 1.84 3.30
C ALA A 77 6.80 1.61 1.83
N GLY A 78 6.51 2.68 1.08
CA GLY A 78 6.26 2.53 -0.35
C GLY A 78 7.48 2.06 -1.08
N GLY A 79 8.67 2.55 -0.69
CA GLY A 79 9.91 2.11 -1.29
C GLY A 79 10.21 0.65 -1.02
N HIS A 80 9.90 0.17 0.18
CA HIS A 80 10.06 -1.25 0.50
C HIS A 80 9.10 -2.11 -0.32
N LEU A 81 7.88 -1.63 -0.49
CA LEU A 81 6.90 -2.34 -1.31
C LEU A 81 7.39 -2.43 -2.76
N LEU A 82 7.87 -1.32 -3.31
CA LEU A 82 8.37 -1.30 -4.67
C LEU A 82 9.57 -2.23 -4.82
N HIS A 83 10.47 -2.24 -3.83
CA HIS A 83 11.63 -3.10 -3.86
C HIS A 83 11.23 -4.58 -3.89
N LEU A 84 10.23 -4.94 -3.11
CA LEU A 84 9.71 -6.31 -3.12
C LEU A 84 9.15 -6.67 -4.49
N MET A 85 8.44 -5.74 -5.12
CA MET A 85 7.90 -5.95 -6.45
C MET A 85 9.00 -6.14 -7.47
N GLU A 86 10.12 -5.44 -7.30
CA GLU A 86 11.29 -5.63 -8.16
C GLU A 86 11.91 -7.02 -7.98
N ILE A 87 12.05 -7.44 -6.73
CA ILE A 87 12.61 -8.76 -6.43
C ILE A 87 11.77 -9.86 -7.08
N LEU A 88 10.44 -9.70 -7.00
CA LEU A 88 9.52 -10.67 -7.58
C LEU A 88 9.36 -10.49 -9.08
N ASN A 89 9.93 -9.43 -9.64
CA ASN A 89 9.88 -9.12 -11.06
C ASN A 89 8.46 -9.11 -11.61
N VAL A 90 7.55 -8.50 -10.87
CA VAL A 90 6.17 -8.35 -11.33
C VAL A 90 6.07 -7.27 -12.39
N ARG A 91 5.09 -7.37 -13.25
CA ARG A 91 4.88 -6.40 -14.34
C ARG A 91 3.43 -5.98 -14.40
N ASN A 92 3.23 -4.71 -14.78
CA ASN A 92 1.91 -4.18 -15.11
C ASN A 92 0.93 -4.39 -13.99
N ILE A 93 1.37 -4.05 -12.79
CA ILE A 93 0.54 -4.19 -11.61
C ILE A 93 0.78 -3.02 -10.67
N MET A 94 -0.27 -2.66 -9.96
CA MET A 94 -0.24 -1.67 -8.91
C MET A 94 -0.73 -2.34 -7.63
N VAL A 95 -0.03 -2.08 -6.54
CA VAL A 95 -0.42 -2.59 -5.22
C VAL A 95 -0.67 -1.39 -4.32
N VAL A 96 -1.83 -1.36 -3.69
CA VAL A 96 -2.20 -0.33 -2.72
C VAL A 96 -2.41 -1.02 -1.38
N VAL A 97 -1.71 -0.54 -0.37
CA VAL A 97 -1.87 -1.07 0.99
C VAL A 97 -2.46 0.02 1.85
N SER A 98 -3.62 -0.25 2.40
CA SER A 98 -4.35 0.67 3.24
C SER A 98 -4.26 0.19 4.68
N ARG A 99 -4.12 1.13 5.61
CA ARG A 99 -3.94 0.80 7.01
C ARG A 99 -4.83 1.69 7.88
N TRP A 100 -5.49 1.06 8.84
CA TRP A 100 -6.28 1.75 9.84
C TRP A 100 -5.69 1.45 11.20
N TYR A 101 -5.59 2.47 12.02
CA TYR A 101 -5.15 2.30 13.40
C TYR A 101 -6.35 2.16 14.32
N GLY A 102 -6.07 1.57 15.47
CA GLY A 102 -7.00 1.67 16.56
C GLY A 102 -8.24 0.83 16.43
N GLY A 103 -8.10 -0.30 15.84
CA GLY A 103 -9.21 -1.22 15.85
C GLY A 103 -10.45 -0.65 15.23
N ILE A 104 -10.44 -0.52 13.98
CA ILE A 104 -11.59 -0.08 13.28
C ILE A 104 -12.72 -1.03 13.50
N LEU A 105 -13.82 -0.51 13.64
CA LEU A 105 -14.93 -1.43 13.86
C LEU A 105 -16.16 -1.04 13.13
#